data_f9c4e64055dcdf1c84b5dbc5d648f8a5
#
_entry.id   f9c4e64055dcdf1c84b5dbc5d648f8a5
#
_cell.length_a   1.000
_cell.length_b   1.000
_cell.length_c   1.000
_cell.angle_alpha   90.00
_cell.angle_beta   90.00
_cell.angle_gamma   90.00
#
_symmetry.space_group_name_H-M   'P 1'
#
loop_
_entity.id
_entity.type
_entity.pdbx_description
1 polymer ?
#
loop_
_entity_poly.entity_id
_entity_poly.type
_entity_poly.pdbx_seq_one_letter_code
_entity_poly.pdbx_strand_id
1 'polypeptide(L)'
;MLHQTRRLEISELFITKGYRTAQADDFLISQKRSMKRLQLTIFTSLSILFAVARPPHAGAEEAGVSSDTILFGQAAALEGPSSALGQGMRQGILAAFMEINAKGGVHGRKLKLVSRDDGYDPDRSAAQTTKLIEEDKVFALIGAVGTPTAVATIPISSARNVPVIGPFTGAEFLRAPELHNVVNIRASYRAEAEAWIKHLTEDLGFKDIAIFYQDDSFGRDGLAGVKLALEKRGMELTAEGTFERNTKAVGSALRTIKRAEPEAVVMVGTYGPCAEFIKLAHKSGFDPIFVNISFVGANALARELGSEGQGVIVSQVVPFPWDTSVKVVADYQAAEKALDPNMKPEFVSLEGYLSGRLVASALETTGPNPTRADMLRIINDVGSFDISGTIMTFGSKMHDAPSKVFLTVIQRDGTFRAVEKL
;
A
#
# COMPACT_ATOMS: atom_id res chain seq x y z
N MET A 1 53.72 -6.27 -27.52
CA MET A 1 53.28 -6.52 -28.89
C MET A 1 51.83 -6.06 -28.95
N LEU A 2 51.58 -4.79 -29.35
CA LEU A 2 51.29 -4.34 -30.74
C LEU A 2 49.93 -4.92 -31.19
N HIS A 3 48.85 -4.24 -31.52
CA HIS A 3 48.60 -2.96 -32.18
C HIS A 3 47.13 -2.61 -31.92
N GLN A 4 46.75 -1.43 -31.51
CA GLN A 4 46.51 -0.16 -32.21
C GLN A 4 45.32 -0.14 -33.19
N THR A 5 44.36 0.70 -32.82
CA THR A 5 43.72 1.82 -33.56
C THR A 5 42.94 1.55 -34.86
N ARG A 6 41.69 2.10 -34.88
CA ARG A 6 41.30 3.14 -35.85
C ARG A 6 39.95 3.81 -35.49
N ARG A 7 40.04 5.10 -35.21
CA ARG A 7 39.02 6.12 -35.46
C ARG A 7 38.87 6.34 -36.97
N LEU A 8 37.68 6.73 -37.39
CA LEU A 8 37.51 7.64 -38.52
C LEU A 8 36.24 8.46 -38.36
N GLU A 9 36.45 9.75 -38.15
CA GLU A 9 35.56 10.88 -38.45
C GLU A 9 35.38 10.99 -39.96
N ILE A 10 34.22 11.46 -40.43
CA ILE A 10 34.12 12.32 -41.63
C ILE A 10 33.04 13.35 -41.36
N SER A 11 33.49 14.58 -41.33
CA SER A 11 32.78 15.83 -41.33
C SER A 11 32.53 16.32 -42.76
N GLU A 12 31.46 17.14 -42.89
CA GLU A 12 31.31 18.29 -43.78
C GLU A 12 31.58 18.14 -45.27
N LEU A 13 30.69 18.64 -46.09
CA LEU A 13 30.95 19.66 -47.14
C LEU A 13 29.67 20.11 -47.88
N PHE A 14 29.43 21.37 -47.86
CA PHE A 14 29.36 22.52 -48.79
C PHE A 14 27.94 22.79 -49.34
N ILE A 15 27.35 23.95 -49.04
CA ILE A 15 27.51 25.36 -49.45
C ILE A 15 27.42 25.60 -50.96
N THR A 16 26.44 26.38 -51.35
CA THR A 16 26.40 27.62 -52.11
C THR A 16 25.58 27.70 -53.39
N LYS A 17 24.96 28.89 -53.45
CA LYS A 17 24.59 29.78 -54.60
C LYS A 17 23.33 29.39 -55.38
N GLY A 18 22.28 30.16 -55.41
CA GLY A 18 22.21 31.61 -55.65
C GLY A 18 22.07 31.94 -57.13
N TYR A 19 20.91 32.37 -57.61
CA TYR A 19 20.81 33.48 -58.57
C TYR A 19 19.33 33.90 -58.76
N ARG A 20 19.17 35.20 -58.79
CA ARG A 20 18.01 36.03 -59.12
C ARG A 20 17.37 35.70 -60.47
N THR A 21 16.11 35.96 -60.65
CA THR A 21 15.69 37.09 -61.48
C THR A 21 14.20 37.42 -61.27
N ALA A 22 14.00 38.67 -61.19
CA ALA A 22 12.77 39.45 -61.27
C ALA A 22 12.04 39.19 -62.59
N GLN A 23 10.71 39.16 -62.50
CA GLN A 23 9.71 39.64 -63.46
C GLN A 23 8.36 38.96 -63.21
N ALA A 24 7.51 39.56 -62.41
CA ALA A 24 6.04 39.34 -62.42
C ALA A 24 5.33 40.29 -61.47
N ASP A 25 5.70 41.56 -61.53
CA ASP A 25 5.01 42.62 -60.77
C ASP A 25 4.29 43.59 -61.74
N ASP A 26 3.49 43.08 -62.68
CA ASP A 26 2.72 44.00 -63.56
C ASP A 26 1.33 43.48 -64.00
N PHE A 27 0.79 42.42 -63.36
CA PHE A 27 -0.52 41.90 -63.78
C PHE A 27 -1.64 41.97 -62.72
N LEU A 28 -1.40 42.57 -61.60
CA LEU A 28 -2.37 42.59 -60.48
C LEU A 28 -2.92 43.97 -60.09
N ILE A 29 -2.66 45.02 -60.89
CA ILE A 29 -3.17 46.38 -60.59
C ILE A 29 -4.37 46.78 -61.46
N SER A 30 -4.79 45.97 -62.44
CA SER A 30 -5.90 46.32 -63.34
C SER A 30 -7.29 45.81 -63.00
N GLN A 31 -7.48 45.01 -61.95
CA GLN A 31 -8.83 44.49 -61.60
C GLN A 31 -9.46 45.05 -60.32
N LYS A 32 -8.90 46.08 -59.71
CA LYS A 32 -9.42 46.64 -58.44
C LYS A 32 -10.23 47.94 -58.60
N ARG A 33 -10.67 48.34 -59.80
CA ARG A 33 -11.45 49.61 -59.99
C ARG A 33 -12.82 49.50 -60.61
N SER A 34 -13.42 48.33 -60.80
CA SER A 34 -14.73 48.26 -61.49
C SER A 34 -15.88 47.57 -60.73
N MET A 35 -15.86 47.44 -59.41
CA MET A 35 -17.04 46.97 -58.65
C MET A 35 -17.22 47.65 -57.32
N LYS A 36 -17.19 48.96 -57.34
CA LYS A 36 -17.73 49.80 -56.24
C LYS A 36 -18.86 50.65 -56.78
N ARG A 37 -20.02 50.10 -57.02
CA ARG A 37 -21.36 50.80 -57.11
C ARG A 37 -22.35 49.81 -57.69
N LEU A 38 -22.91 48.91 -56.86
CA LEU A 38 -24.31 48.55 -56.88
C LEU A 38 -24.59 47.46 -55.92
N GLN A 39 -25.38 47.79 -54.98
CA GLN A 39 -26.21 46.96 -54.06
C GLN A 39 -25.94 47.21 -52.58
N LEU A 40 -26.42 48.44 -52.25
CA LEU A 40 -26.95 48.72 -50.93
C LEU A 40 -28.43 48.35 -51.00
N THR A 41 -28.79 47.12 -50.69
CA THR A 41 -30.23 46.80 -50.44
C THR A 41 -30.24 45.57 -49.47
N ILE A 42 -30.52 45.88 -48.23
CA ILE A 42 -31.31 45.13 -47.25
C ILE A 42 -31.19 43.57 -47.33
N PHE A 43 -30.33 43.01 -46.50
CA PHE A 43 -30.59 41.73 -45.85
C PHE A 43 -30.28 41.87 -44.38
N THR A 44 -31.29 42.31 -43.62
CA THR A 44 -31.39 42.03 -42.18
C THR A 44 -31.62 40.54 -42.02
N SER A 45 -30.56 39.77 -42.18
CA SER A 45 -30.57 38.35 -41.81
C SER A 45 -30.40 38.24 -40.33
N LEU A 46 -31.50 37.95 -39.68
CA LEU A 46 -31.65 37.43 -38.34
C LEU A 46 -30.65 36.31 -38.11
N SER A 47 -29.48 36.66 -37.61
CA SER A 47 -28.52 35.68 -37.08
C SER A 47 -29.12 35.15 -35.80
N ILE A 48 -29.99 34.14 -35.92
CA ILE A 48 -30.31 33.23 -34.81
C ILE A 48 -29.02 32.53 -34.48
N LEU A 49 -28.36 33.04 -33.43
CA LEU A 49 -27.30 32.37 -32.75
C LEU A 49 -27.93 31.11 -32.12
N PHE A 50 -27.94 30.02 -32.87
CA PHE A 50 -28.09 28.71 -32.29
C PHE A 50 -26.85 28.54 -31.38
N ALA A 51 -26.95 29.01 -30.13
CA ALA A 51 -26.17 28.48 -29.07
C ALA A 51 -26.53 26.98 -29.02
N VAL A 52 -25.79 26.18 -29.76
CA VAL A 52 -25.72 24.73 -29.51
C VAL A 52 -25.23 24.63 -28.09
N ALA A 53 -26.19 24.63 -27.15
CA ALA A 53 -25.91 24.15 -25.81
C ALA A 53 -25.38 22.74 -26.05
N ARG A 54 -24.04 22.60 -26.06
CA ARG A 54 -23.42 21.29 -25.90
C ARG A 54 -24.11 20.71 -24.67
N PRO A 55 -24.81 19.57 -24.80
CA PRO A 55 -25.23 18.88 -23.58
C PRO A 55 -23.97 18.76 -22.74
N PRO A 56 -24.04 19.02 -21.43
CA PRO A 56 -22.91 18.71 -20.57
C PRO A 56 -22.52 17.29 -20.97
N HIS A 57 -21.25 17.10 -21.33
CA HIS A 57 -20.73 15.78 -21.49
C HIS A 57 -21.10 15.10 -20.18
N ALA A 58 -22.12 14.24 -20.21
CA ALA A 58 -22.28 13.24 -19.19
C ALA A 58 -21.00 12.41 -19.32
N GLY A 59 -19.95 12.83 -18.60
CA GLY A 59 -18.72 12.08 -18.50
C GLY A 59 -19.16 10.68 -18.13
N ALA A 60 -18.61 9.68 -18.79
CA ALA A 60 -18.86 8.30 -18.41
C ALA A 60 -18.73 8.22 -16.89
N GLU A 61 -19.79 7.77 -16.22
CA GLU A 61 -19.85 7.71 -14.77
C GLU A 61 -18.65 6.86 -14.31
N GLU A 62 -17.79 7.40 -13.42
CA GLU A 62 -16.59 6.70 -12.95
C GLU A 62 -17.02 5.42 -12.23
N ALA A 63 -16.38 4.30 -12.53
CA ALA A 63 -16.75 3.02 -11.94
C ALA A 63 -16.71 3.11 -10.40
N GLY A 64 -17.78 2.63 -9.76
CA GLY A 64 -17.93 2.65 -8.31
C GLY A 64 -18.34 4.00 -7.72
N VAL A 65 -18.63 5.01 -8.54
CA VAL A 65 -19.14 6.32 -8.10
C VAL A 65 -20.58 6.46 -8.60
N SER A 66 -21.52 6.65 -7.68
CA SER A 66 -22.91 7.00 -7.98
C SER A 66 -23.25 8.38 -7.40
N SER A 67 -24.49 8.80 -7.54
CA SER A 67 -24.97 10.07 -6.97
C SER A 67 -24.88 10.12 -5.44
N ASP A 68 -24.94 8.96 -4.76
CA ASP A 68 -25.04 8.85 -3.29
C ASP A 68 -23.98 7.95 -2.65
N THR A 69 -23.13 7.26 -3.44
CA THR A 69 -22.22 6.24 -2.94
C THR A 69 -20.90 6.24 -3.71
N ILE A 70 -19.80 5.95 -2.98
CA ILE A 70 -18.51 5.54 -3.54
C ILE A 70 -18.21 4.15 -2.99
N LEU A 71 -18.01 3.17 -3.89
CA LEU A 71 -17.88 1.75 -3.57
C LEU A 71 -16.41 1.32 -3.60
N PHE A 72 -15.94 0.76 -2.50
CA PHE A 72 -14.61 0.15 -2.37
C PHE A 72 -14.70 -1.37 -2.31
N GLY A 73 -13.65 -2.04 -2.78
CA GLY A 73 -13.53 -3.49 -2.75
C GLY A 73 -12.38 -3.97 -1.89
N GLN A 74 -12.57 -5.09 -1.19
CA GLN A 74 -11.54 -5.77 -0.44
C GLN A 74 -11.55 -7.26 -0.79
N ALA A 75 -10.42 -7.80 -1.28
CA ALA A 75 -10.14 -9.23 -1.28
C ALA A 75 -9.15 -9.50 -0.15
N ALA A 76 -9.52 -10.34 0.82
CA ALA A 76 -8.71 -10.59 2.01
C ALA A 76 -9.08 -11.93 2.65
N ALA A 77 -8.20 -12.47 3.48
CA ALA A 77 -8.49 -13.63 4.31
C ALA A 77 -9.55 -13.28 5.37
N LEU A 78 -10.82 -13.58 5.10
CA LEU A 78 -11.92 -13.39 6.04
C LEU A 78 -12.27 -14.68 6.79
N GLU A 79 -11.86 -15.80 6.22
CA GLU A 79 -12.01 -17.16 6.76
C GLU A 79 -10.66 -17.88 6.77
N GLY A 80 -10.59 -19.02 7.49
CA GLY A 80 -9.40 -19.88 7.54
C GLY A 80 -8.30 -19.40 8.50
N PRO A 81 -7.08 -19.98 8.37
CA PRO A 81 -6.00 -19.84 9.36
C PRO A 81 -5.47 -18.41 9.56
N SER A 82 -5.65 -17.53 8.57
CA SER A 82 -5.17 -16.15 8.58
C SER A 82 -6.28 -15.12 8.72
N SER A 83 -7.51 -15.55 9.05
CA SER A 83 -8.73 -14.72 9.02
C SER A 83 -8.68 -13.48 9.94
N ALA A 84 -7.95 -13.54 11.05
CA ALA A 84 -7.84 -12.38 11.94
C ALA A 84 -7.23 -11.15 11.25
N LEU A 85 -6.37 -11.36 10.23
CA LEU A 85 -5.75 -10.26 9.49
C LEU A 85 -6.76 -9.55 8.58
N GLY A 86 -7.49 -10.32 7.77
CA GLY A 86 -8.52 -9.77 6.87
C GLY A 86 -9.69 -9.16 7.63
N GLN A 87 -10.15 -9.82 8.67
CA GLN A 87 -11.23 -9.33 9.54
C GLN A 87 -10.82 -8.03 10.24
N GLY A 88 -9.59 -7.96 10.81
CA GLY A 88 -9.08 -6.75 11.44
C GLY A 88 -9.01 -5.58 10.46
N MET A 89 -8.42 -5.77 9.27
CA MET A 89 -8.39 -4.72 8.24
C MET A 89 -9.79 -4.26 7.84
N ARG A 90 -10.70 -5.21 7.58
CA ARG A 90 -12.12 -4.91 7.25
C ARG A 90 -12.79 -4.09 8.34
N GLN A 91 -12.61 -4.48 9.58
CA GLN A 91 -13.20 -3.84 10.76
C GLN A 91 -12.77 -2.36 10.83
N GLY A 92 -11.47 -2.10 10.75
CA GLY A 92 -10.95 -0.73 10.80
C GLY A 92 -11.46 0.13 9.64
N ILE A 93 -11.48 -0.40 8.42
CA ILE A 93 -12.03 0.32 7.25
C ILE A 93 -13.51 0.65 7.46
N LEU A 94 -14.31 -0.31 7.94
CA LEU A 94 -15.73 -0.08 8.21
C LEU A 94 -15.95 0.94 9.33
N ALA A 95 -15.13 0.95 10.38
CA ALA A 95 -15.20 1.95 11.45
C ALA A 95 -14.93 3.37 10.90
N ALA A 96 -13.89 3.53 10.06
CA ALA A 96 -13.62 4.79 9.39
C ALA A 96 -14.77 5.24 8.47
N PHE A 97 -15.29 4.33 7.64
CA PHE A 97 -16.40 4.64 6.74
C PHE A 97 -17.68 5.00 7.49
N MET A 98 -17.97 4.31 8.59
CA MET A 98 -19.12 4.62 9.43
C MET A 98 -18.99 6.03 10.04
N GLU A 99 -17.84 6.38 10.61
CA GLU A 99 -17.57 7.71 11.16
C GLU A 99 -17.79 8.81 10.11
N ILE A 100 -17.22 8.62 8.92
CA ILE A 100 -17.32 9.57 7.79
C ILE A 100 -18.78 9.68 7.33
N ASN A 101 -19.45 8.54 7.19
CA ASN A 101 -20.85 8.47 6.76
C ASN A 101 -21.81 9.13 7.75
N ALA A 102 -21.53 9.05 9.06
CA ALA A 102 -22.30 9.73 10.08
C ALA A 102 -22.23 11.25 9.98
N LYS A 103 -21.13 11.79 9.43
CA LYS A 103 -20.91 13.21 9.18
C LYS A 103 -21.45 13.68 7.80
N GLY A 104 -22.13 12.82 7.04
CA GLY A 104 -22.72 13.14 5.73
C GLY A 104 -22.00 12.50 4.55
N GLY A 105 -20.92 11.74 4.79
CA GLY A 105 -20.08 11.16 3.74
C GLY A 105 -19.11 12.16 3.13
N VAL A 106 -18.58 11.86 1.96
CA VAL A 106 -17.67 12.74 1.21
C VAL A 106 -18.44 13.39 0.05
N HIS A 107 -18.52 14.70 0.04
CA HIS A 107 -19.33 15.46 -0.91
C HIS A 107 -20.77 14.92 -1.05
N GLY A 108 -21.39 14.51 0.08
CA GLY A 108 -22.74 13.96 0.12
C GLY A 108 -22.86 12.48 -0.24
N ARG A 109 -21.77 11.80 -0.62
CA ARG A 109 -21.75 10.37 -0.93
C ARG A 109 -21.28 9.54 0.25
N LYS A 110 -21.96 8.43 0.48
CA LYS A 110 -21.57 7.44 1.49
C LYS A 110 -20.46 6.55 0.96
N LEU A 111 -19.47 6.24 1.80
CA LEU A 111 -18.45 5.25 1.50
C LEU A 111 -18.98 3.86 1.84
N LYS A 112 -18.86 2.91 0.93
CA LYS A 112 -19.26 1.51 1.11
C LYS A 112 -18.12 0.56 0.80
N LEU A 113 -18.09 -0.57 1.49
CA LEU A 113 -17.11 -1.64 1.31
C LEU A 113 -17.79 -2.95 0.94
N VAL A 114 -17.37 -3.56 -0.16
CA VAL A 114 -17.65 -4.96 -0.50
C VAL A 114 -16.39 -5.76 -0.21
N SER A 115 -16.49 -6.75 0.69
CA SER A 115 -15.37 -7.63 1.03
C SER A 115 -15.65 -9.04 0.54
N ARG A 116 -14.66 -9.68 -0.07
CA ARG A 116 -14.71 -11.06 -0.57
C ARG A 116 -13.59 -11.87 0.08
N ASP A 117 -13.93 -13.06 0.56
CA ASP A 117 -12.94 -13.97 1.15
C ASP A 117 -12.04 -14.57 0.09
N ASP A 118 -10.74 -14.51 0.32
CA ASP A 118 -9.72 -15.15 -0.50
C ASP A 118 -8.96 -16.27 0.24
N GLY A 119 -9.20 -16.45 1.54
CA GLY A 119 -8.55 -17.48 2.37
C GLY A 119 -7.02 -17.36 2.42
N TYR A 120 -6.46 -16.19 2.10
CA TYR A 120 -5.01 -15.99 1.96
C TYR A 120 -4.40 -16.90 0.89
N ASP A 121 -5.13 -17.10 -0.21
CA ASP A 121 -4.71 -17.90 -1.37
C ASP A 121 -4.59 -17.01 -2.62
N PRO A 122 -3.44 -17.00 -3.34
CA PRO A 122 -3.22 -16.13 -4.49
C PRO A 122 -4.21 -16.32 -5.65
N ASP A 123 -4.58 -17.56 -5.96
CA ASP A 123 -5.50 -17.85 -7.08
C ASP A 123 -6.92 -17.38 -6.74
N ARG A 124 -7.35 -17.61 -5.49
CA ARG A 124 -8.62 -17.09 -4.99
C ARG A 124 -8.60 -15.57 -4.93
N SER A 125 -7.51 -14.96 -4.47
CA SER A 125 -7.36 -13.48 -4.46
C SER A 125 -7.48 -12.90 -5.85
N ALA A 126 -6.83 -13.50 -6.87
CA ALA A 126 -6.93 -13.07 -8.26
C ALA A 126 -8.38 -13.14 -8.76
N ALA A 127 -9.09 -14.25 -8.49
CA ALA A 127 -10.48 -14.43 -8.86
C ALA A 127 -11.41 -13.42 -8.16
N GLN A 128 -11.27 -13.22 -6.85
CA GLN A 128 -12.09 -12.26 -6.10
C GLN A 128 -11.79 -10.81 -6.50
N THR A 129 -10.54 -10.46 -6.74
CA THR A 129 -10.16 -9.14 -7.24
C THR A 129 -10.77 -8.85 -8.62
N THR A 130 -10.75 -9.84 -9.51
CA THR A 130 -11.40 -9.72 -10.83
C THR A 130 -12.91 -9.45 -10.67
N LYS A 131 -13.59 -10.17 -9.79
CA LYS A 131 -15.02 -9.95 -9.52
C LYS A 131 -15.30 -8.56 -8.94
N LEU A 132 -14.52 -8.12 -7.97
CA LEU A 132 -14.64 -6.77 -7.39
C LEU A 132 -14.54 -5.68 -8.48
N ILE A 133 -13.62 -5.86 -9.43
CA ILE A 133 -13.39 -4.89 -10.51
C ILE A 133 -14.45 -5.01 -11.61
N GLU A 134 -14.77 -6.21 -12.07
CA GLU A 134 -15.57 -6.45 -13.28
C GLU A 134 -17.06 -6.61 -13.02
N GLU A 135 -17.44 -7.21 -11.87
CA GLU A 135 -18.84 -7.43 -11.50
C GLU A 135 -19.35 -6.31 -10.56
N ASP A 136 -18.65 -6.09 -9.43
CA ASP A 136 -19.04 -5.09 -8.44
C ASP A 136 -18.70 -3.66 -8.88
N LYS A 137 -17.83 -3.48 -9.89
CA LYS A 137 -17.42 -2.18 -10.43
C LYS A 137 -16.88 -1.23 -9.36
N VAL A 138 -16.06 -1.72 -8.43
CA VAL A 138 -15.55 -0.89 -7.32
C VAL A 138 -14.68 0.27 -7.82
N PHE A 139 -14.73 1.39 -7.12
CA PHE A 139 -13.90 2.57 -7.41
C PHE A 139 -12.41 2.29 -7.16
N ALA A 140 -12.10 1.69 -6.03
CA ALA A 140 -10.73 1.31 -5.67
C ALA A 140 -10.75 0.03 -4.81
N LEU A 141 -9.62 -0.68 -4.78
CA LEU A 141 -9.35 -1.74 -3.83
C LEU A 141 -8.73 -1.14 -2.58
N ILE A 142 -9.09 -1.66 -1.39
CA ILE A 142 -8.60 -1.14 -0.11
C ILE A 142 -8.34 -2.29 0.87
N GLY A 143 -7.20 -2.25 1.56
CA GLY A 143 -6.90 -3.18 2.65
C GLY A 143 -6.81 -4.65 2.25
N ALA A 144 -6.38 -4.95 1.02
CA ALA A 144 -6.07 -6.31 0.60
C ALA A 144 -4.92 -6.90 1.45
N VAL A 145 -4.95 -8.21 1.75
CA VAL A 145 -4.04 -8.82 2.73
C VAL A 145 -3.04 -9.75 2.05
N GLY A 146 -1.76 -9.47 2.27
CA GLY A 146 -0.67 -10.40 2.00
C GLY A 146 0.20 -10.10 0.78
N THR A 147 1.43 -10.58 0.84
CA THR A 147 2.41 -10.44 -0.26
C THR A 147 2.10 -11.41 -1.41
N PRO A 148 1.91 -12.73 -1.19
CA PRO A 148 1.63 -13.65 -2.28
C PRO A 148 0.30 -13.32 -3.00
N THR A 149 -0.70 -12.86 -2.27
CA THR A 149 -1.97 -12.37 -2.82
C THR A 149 -1.78 -11.08 -3.61
N ALA A 150 -0.97 -10.13 -3.11
CA ALA A 150 -0.63 -8.91 -3.83
C ALA A 150 0.12 -9.22 -5.16
N VAL A 151 1.06 -10.16 -5.17
CA VAL A 151 1.74 -10.58 -6.40
C VAL A 151 0.74 -11.04 -7.47
N ALA A 152 -0.33 -11.73 -7.07
CA ALA A 152 -1.37 -12.20 -8.00
C ALA A 152 -2.35 -11.08 -8.41
N THR A 153 -2.65 -10.11 -7.54
CA THR A 153 -3.74 -9.14 -7.75
C THR A 153 -3.28 -7.79 -8.34
N ILE A 154 -2.05 -7.37 -8.07
CA ILE A 154 -1.52 -6.09 -8.57
C ILE A 154 -1.51 -6.02 -10.11
N PRO A 155 -1.06 -7.05 -10.86
CA PRO A 155 -1.13 -7.01 -12.31
C PRO A 155 -2.56 -6.83 -12.84
N ILE A 156 -3.56 -7.41 -12.16
CA ILE A 156 -4.98 -7.33 -12.53
C ILE A 156 -5.50 -5.89 -12.34
N SER A 157 -5.21 -5.28 -11.18
CA SER A 157 -5.63 -3.92 -10.86
C SER A 157 -4.89 -2.87 -11.70
N SER A 158 -3.58 -3.04 -11.91
CA SER A 158 -2.76 -2.12 -12.71
C SER A 158 -3.18 -2.10 -14.18
N ALA A 159 -3.45 -3.26 -14.79
CA ALA A 159 -3.93 -3.35 -16.18
C ALA A 159 -5.28 -2.63 -16.39
N ARG A 160 -6.04 -2.38 -15.32
CA ARG A 160 -7.36 -1.72 -15.35
C ARG A 160 -7.34 -0.33 -14.69
N ASN A 161 -6.16 0.18 -14.32
CA ASN A 161 -5.96 1.44 -13.63
C ASN A 161 -6.84 1.58 -12.36
N VAL A 162 -7.02 0.47 -11.62
CA VAL A 162 -7.78 0.46 -10.37
C VAL A 162 -6.80 0.76 -9.22
N PRO A 163 -7.04 1.81 -8.42
CA PRO A 163 -6.22 2.10 -7.26
C PRO A 163 -6.24 0.97 -6.23
N VAL A 164 -5.09 0.71 -5.60
CA VAL A 164 -4.93 -0.22 -4.48
C VAL A 164 -4.41 0.56 -3.29
N ILE A 165 -5.26 0.77 -2.30
CA ILE A 165 -4.98 1.64 -1.16
C ILE A 165 -4.72 0.81 0.10
N GLY A 166 -3.60 1.08 0.76
CA GLY A 166 -3.25 0.46 2.03
C GLY A 166 -3.24 -1.07 1.98
N PRO A 167 -2.56 -1.73 1.03
CA PRO A 167 -2.41 -3.18 1.07
C PRO A 167 -1.71 -3.56 2.38
N PHE A 168 -2.28 -4.52 3.12
CA PHE A 168 -1.71 -5.03 4.36
C PHE A 168 -0.54 -5.96 4.03
N THR A 169 0.55 -5.36 3.60
CA THR A 169 1.86 -5.99 3.36
C THR A 169 2.94 -4.93 3.22
N GLY A 170 4.11 -5.20 3.80
CA GLY A 170 5.29 -4.33 3.70
C GLY A 170 6.22 -4.68 2.55
N ALA A 171 5.76 -5.49 1.59
CA ALA A 171 6.58 -6.02 0.51
C ALA A 171 7.24 -4.92 -0.34
N GLU A 172 8.51 -5.11 -0.64
CA GLU A 172 9.32 -4.12 -1.33
C GLU A 172 8.88 -3.89 -2.77
N PHE A 173 8.40 -4.95 -3.46
CA PHE A 173 7.95 -4.82 -4.85
C PHE A 173 6.79 -3.83 -5.03
N LEU A 174 5.95 -3.63 -3.99
CA LEU A 174 4.83 -2.66 -4.03
C LEU A 174 5.30 -1.20 -4.01
N ARG A 175 6.59 -0.96 -3.83
CA ARG A 175 7.22 0.36 -3.82
C ARG A 175 7.94 0.68 -5.13
N ALA A 176 7.81 -0.20 -6.12
CA ALA A 176 8.38 -0.01 -7.44
C ALA A 176 7.76 1.24 -8.10
N PRO A 177 8.58 2.14 -8.67
CA PRO A 177 8.10 3.41 -9.23
C PRO A 177 7.05 3.26 -10.34
N GLU A 178 7.04 2.13 -11.05
CA GLU A 178 6.11 1.81 -12.12
C GLU A 178 4.69 1.46 -11.60
N LEU A 179 4.53 1.15 -10.32
CA LEU A 179 3.23 0.82 -9.72
C LEU A 179 2.50 2.11 -9.26
N HIS A 180 2.13 2.95 -10.22
CA HIS A 180 1.49 4.24 -9.96
C HIS A 180 0.10 4.16 -9.31
N ASN A 181 -0.54 2.98 -9.34
CA ASN A 181 -1.87 2.75 -8.78
C ASN A 181 -1.83 2.17 -7.36
N VAL A 182 -0.65 1.98 -6.76
CA VAL A 182 -0.50 1.42 -5.40
C VAL A 182 -0.12 2.51 -4.41
N VAL A 183 -0.89 2.62 -3.34
CA VAL A 183 -0.65 3.56 -2.24
C VAL A 183 -0.35 2.78 -0.96
N ASN A 184 0.92 2.71 -0.59
CA ASN A 184 1.36 2.07 0.65
C ASN A 184 1.22 3.04 1.82
N ILE A 185 0.73 2.56 2.97
CA ILE A 185 0.58 3.35 4.20
C ILE A 185 1.47 2.88 5.35
N ARG A 186 2.10 1.74 5.20
CA ARG A 186 2.93 1.11 6.23
C ARG A 186 4.41 1.09 5.85
N ALA A 187 5.27 0.90 6.85
CA ALA A 187 6.70 0.67 6.64
C ALA A 187 6.96 -0.57 5.79
N SER A 188 8.11 -0.60 5.11
CA SER A 188 8.54 -1.79 4.38
C SER A 188 9.05 -2.88 5.32
N TYR A 189 9.03 -4.14 4.86
CA TYR A 189 9.65 -5.24 5.59
C TYR A 189 11.16 -5.05 5.77
N ARG A 190 11.82 -4.35 4.85
CA ARG A 190 13.23 -3.95 5.03
C ARG A 190 13.42 -3.00 6.21
N ALA A 191 12.50 -2.04 6.38
CA ALA A 191 12.56 -1.12 7.52
C ALA A 191 12.30 -1.86 8.85
N GLU A 192 11.36 -2.80 8.87
CA GLU A 192 11.12 -3.64 10.04
C GLU A 192 12.34 -4.53 10.37
N ALA A 193 12.90 -5.21 9.36
CA ALA A 193 14.10 -6.03 9.52
C ALA A 193 15.30 -5.23 10.02
N GLU A 194 15.51 -4.01 9.51
CA GLU A 194 16.57 -3.13 10.01
C GLU A 194 16.36 -2.77 11.49
N ALA A 195 15.12 -2.49 11.90
CA ALA A 195 14.82 -2.17 13.30
C ALA A 195 15.08 -3.37 14.23
N TRP A 196 14.72 -4.61 13.81
CA TRP A 196 15.00 -5.82 14.59
C TRP A 196 16.48 -6.08 14.73
N ILE A 197 17.20 -6.11 13.61
CA ILE A 197 18.62 -6.44 13.59
C ILE A 197 19.39 -5.38 14.35
N LYS A 198 19.03 -4.10 14.22
CA LYS A 198 19.63 -3.04 15.04
C LYS A 198 19.41 -3.30 16.52
N HIS A 199 18.19 -3.57 16.96
CA HIS A 199 17.90 -3.85 18.37
C HIS A 199 18.65 -5.08 18.88
N LEU A 200 18.62 -6.19 18.14
CA LEU A 200 19.28 -7.43 18.54
C LEU A 200 20.80 -7.27 18.63
N THR A 201 21.43 -6.59 17.67
CA THR A 201 22.88 -6.50 17.58
C THR A 201 23.49 -5.32 18.36
N GLU A 202 22.84 -4.15 18.32
CA GLU A 202 23.40 -2.92 18.92
C GLU A 202 22.91 -2.68 20.35
N ASP A 203 21.64 -3.01 20.65
CA ASP A 203 21.09 -2.83 22.00
C ASP A 203 21.34 -4.05 22.90
N LEU A 204 21.21 -5.30 22.34
CA LEU A 204 21.37 -6.55 23.08
C LEU A 204 22.75 -7.23 22.88
N GLY A 205 23.50 -6.85 21.85
CA GLY A 205 24.83 -7.39 21.57
C GLY A 205 24.85 -8.81 20.98
N PHE A 206 23.72 -9.30 20.46
CA PHE A 206 23.58 -10.65 19.91
C PHE A 206 24.33 -10.81 18.59
N LYS A 207 24.85 -12.02 18.36
CA LYS A 207 25.61 -12.37 17.18
C LYS A 207 24.98 -13.54 16.40
N ASP A 208 24.31 -14.44 17.10
CA ASP A 208 23.75 -15.66 16.53
C ASP A 208 22.26 -15.50 16.33
N ILE A 209 21.88 -15.10 15.10
CA ILE A 209 20.49 -14.79 14.72
C ILE A 209 20.04 -15.77 13.64
N ALA A 210 18.93 -16.46 13.87
CA ALA A 210 18.27 -17.31 12.88
C ALA A 210 16.95 -16.70 12.40
N ILE A 211 16.46 -17.21 11.28
CA ILE A 211 15.16 -16.81 10.73
C ILE A 211 14.22 -17.99 10.54
N PHE A 212 12.96 -17.82 10.93
CA PHE A 212 11.83 -18.69 10.62
C PHE A 212 10.86 -17.95 9.69
N TYR A 213 10.55 -18.48 8.51
CA TYR A 213 9.76 -17.74 7.54
C TYR A 213 8.83 -18.62 6.68
N GLN A 214 7.72 -18.02 6.20
CA GLN A 214 6.79 -18.64 5.25
C GLN A 214 7.46 -18.85 3.90
N ASP A 215 7.40 -20.05 3.33
CA ASP A 215 8.09 -20.41 2.09
C ASP A 215 7.36 -19.91 0.84
N ASP A 216 7.23 -18.59 0.71
CA ASP A 216 6.71 -17.93 -0.48
C ASP A 216 7.26 -16.50 -0.62
N SER A 217 6.64 -15.66 -1.46
CA SER A 217 7.09 -14.29 -1.69
C SER A 217 7.10 -13.43 -0.42
N PHE A 218 6.21 -13.69 0.55
CA PHE A 218 6.19 -12.96 1.82
C PHE A 218 7.45 -13.26 2.66
N GLY A 219 7.69 -14.53 2.91
CA GLY A 219 8.85 -14.93 3.73
C GLY A 219 10.18 -14.59 3.05
N ARG A 220 10.25 -14.73 1.71
CA ARG A 220 11.47 -14.38 0.96
C ARG A 220 11.75 -12.88 0.95
N ASP A 221 10.74 -12.00 0.95
CA ASP A 221 10.95 -10.56 1.06
C ASP A 221 11.48 -10.18 2.45
N GLY A 222 10.90 -10.78 3.53
CA GLY A 222 11.43 -10.61 4.89
C GLY A 222 12.83 -11.14 5.05
N LEU A 223 13.15 -12.33 4.52
CA LEU A 223 14.50 -12.91 4.50
C LEU A 223 15.50 -11.95 3.82
N ALA A 224 15.14 -11.39 2.68
CA ALA A 224 16.00 -10.43 1.97
C ALA A 224 16.28 -9.19 2.82
N GLY A 225 15.25 -8.67 3.52
CA GLY A 225 15.41 -7.56 4.46
C GLY A 225 16.35 -7.88 5.61
N VAL A 226 16.21 -9.06 6.22
CA VAL A 226 17.06 -9.51 7.33
C VAL A 226 18.51 -9.70 6.87
N LYS A 227 18.74 -10.38 5.73
CA LYS A 227 20.09 -10.55 5.16
C LYS A 227 20.75 -9.21 4.90
N LEU A 228 20.03 -8.25 4.29
CA LEU A 228 20.57 -6.92 4.05
C LEU A 228 20.94 -6.18 5.34
N ALA A 229 20.12 -6.30 6.38
CA ALA A 229 20.40 -5.66 7.67
C ALA A 229 21.60 -6.28 8.41
N LEU A 230 21.78 -7.61 8.32
CA LEU A 230 22.95 -8.31 8.87
C LEU A 230 24.23 -7.99 8.08
N GLU A 231 24.16 -8.00 6.74
CA GLU A 231 25.29 -7.68 5.85
C GLU A 231 25.89 -6.30 6.15
N LYS A 232 25.06 -5.28 6.41
CA LYS A 232 25.51 -3.94 6.84
C LYS A 232 26.38 -3.98 8.11
N ARG A 233 26.27 -5.03 8.92
CA ARG A 233 26.99 -5.26 10.18
C ARG A 233 28.09 -6.31 10.05
N GLY A 234 28.36 -6.78 8.82
CA GLY A 234 29.32 -7.85 8.55
C GLY A 234 28.91 -9.19 9.16
N MET A 235 27.61 -9.44 9.30
CA MET A 235 27.02 -10.63 9.91
C MET A 235 26.20 -11.43 8.91
N GLU A 236 25.98 -12.71 9.18
CA GLU A 236 25.15 -13.63 8.41
C GLU A 236 24.16 -14.35 9.33
N LEU A 237 23.13 -14.96 8.74
CA LEU A 237 22.18 -15.79 9.47
C LEU A 237 22.85 -17.08 9.95
N THR A 238 22.66 -17.44 11.22
CA THR A 238 23.15 -18.69 11.82
C THR A 238 22.35 -19.90 11.29
N ALA A 239 21.04 -19.75 11.06
CA ALA A 239 20.19 -20.78 10.47
C ALA A 239 18.94 -20.20 9.82
N GLU A 240 18.37 -20.96 8.87
CA GLU A 240 17.10 -20.68 8.21
C GLU A 240 16.16 -21.89 8.38
N GLY A 241 14.87 -21.60 8.62
CA GLY A 241 13.82 -22.62 8.68
C GLY A 241 12.52 -22.09 8.06
N THR A 242 11.83 -22.94 7.28
CA THR A 242 10.62 -22.55 6.55
C THR A 242 9.41 -23.37 6.95
N PHE A 243 8.24 -22.82 6.65
CA PHE A 243 6.95 -23.51 6.71
C PHE A 243 6.08 -23.15 5.50
N GLU A 244 5.18 -24.05 5.15
CA GLU A 244 4.23 -23.85 4.05
C GLU A 244 3.06 -22.95 4.51
N ARG A 245 2.65 -21.98 3.63
CA ARG A 245 1.52 -21.09 3.87
C ARG A 245 0.25 -21.83 4.28
N ASN A 246 -0.53 -21.26 5.18
CA ASN A 246 -1.76 -21.80 5.72
C ASN A 246 -1.62 -23.13 6.47
N THR A 247 -0.40 -23.54 6.85
CA THR A 247 -0.13 -24.73 7.66
C THR A 247 0.52 -24.37 9.00
N LYS A 248 0.54 -25.32 9.94
CA LYS A 248 1.32 -25.26 11.19
C LYS A 248 2.43 -26.32 11.17
N ALA A 249 2.93 -26.70 10.01
CA ALA A 249 3.96 -27.73 9.83
C ALA A 249 5.38 -27.21 10.12
N VAL A 250 5.65 -26.78 11.35
CA VAL A 250 6.87 -26.06 11.75
C VAL A 250 7.99 -26.95 12.30
N GLY A 251 7.73 -28.24 12.51
CA GLY A 251 8.66 -29.14 13.23
C GLY A 251 10.02 -29.31 12.56
N SER A 252 10.11 -29.29 11.23
CA SER A 252 11.39 -29.36 10.51
C SER A 252 12.22 -28.09 10.70
N ALA A 253 11.60 -26.93 10.55
CA ALA A 253 12.23 -25.64 10.79
C ALA A 253 12.76 -25.53 12.22
N LEU A 254 11.95 -25.94 13.21
CA LEU A 254 12.37 -25.92 14.60
C LEU A 254 13.63 -26.77 14.86
N ARG A 255 13.68 -28.01 14.31
CA ARG A 255 14.87 -28.87 14.47
C ARG A 255 16.12 -28.24 13.85
N THR A 256 15.99 -27.62 12.69
CA THR A 256 17.11 -26.97 12.01
C THR A 256 17.62 -25.76 12.80
N ILE A 257 16.71 -24.88 13.20
CA ILE A 257 17.07 -23.66 13.95
C ILE A 257 17.60 -23.99 15.33
N LYS A 258 16.94 -24.87 16.07
CA LYS A 258 17.39 -25.27 17.42
C LYS A 258 18.81 -25.88 17.43
N ARG A 259 19.19 -26.65 16.40
CA ARG A 259 20.53 -27.25 16.31
C ARG A 259 21.63 -26.20 16.18
N ALA A 260 21.30 -25.03 15.63
CA ALA A 260 22.24 -23.92 15.48
C ALA A 260 22.36 -23.05 16.74
N GLU A 261 21.52 -23.31 17.77
CA GLU A 261 21.49 -22.61 19.05
C GLU A 261 21.56 -21.07 18.98
N PRO A 262 20.74 -20.41 18.14
CA PRO A 262 20.78 -18.95 18.00
C PRO A 262 20.31 -18.27 19.29
N GLU A 263 20.81 -17.04 19.52
CA GLU A 263 20.38 -16.16 20.62
C GLU A 263 19.00 -15.55 20.34
N ALA A 264 18.68 -15.33 19.04
CA ALA A 264 17.39 -14.83 18.61
C ALA A 264 16.89 -15.53 17.34
N VAL A 265 15.55 -15.61 17.22
CA VAL A 265 14.87 -16.08 16.01
C VAL A 265 13.96 -14.97 15.52
N VAL A 266 14.27 -14.38 14.36
CA VAL A 266 13.35 -13.44 13.69
C VAL A 266 12.34 -14.23 12.85
N MET A 267 11.06 -13.81 12.90
CA MET A 267 9.95 -14.61 12.41
C MET A 267 9.12 -13.84 11.38
N VAL A 268 9.05 -14.35 10.16
CA VAL A 268 8.29 -13.78 9.04
C VAL A 268 7.18 -14.75 8.68
N GLY A 269 6.08 -14.68 9.43
CA GLY A 269 4.96 -15.59 9.32
C GLY A 269 3.66 -14.99 9.83
N THR A 270 2.55 -15.73 9.63
CA THR A 270 1.26 -15.42 10.25
C THR A 270 1.20 -15.97 11.67
N TYR A 271 0.26 -15.48 12.48
CA TYR A 271 0.18 -15.78 13.91
C TYR A 271 0.13 -17.28 14.25
N GLY A 272 -0.62 -18.09 13.49
CA GLY A 272 -0.80 -19.52 13.78
C GLY A 272 0.50 -20.33 13.76
N PRO A 273 1.24 -20.36 12.64
CA PRO A 273 2.55 -21.06 12.60
C PRO A 273 3.62 -20.44 13.50
N CYS A 274 3.63 -19.11 13.69
CA CYS A 274 4.56 -18.48 14.62
C CYS A 274 4.28 -18.91 16.08
N ALA A 275 3.02 -18.92 16.48
CA ALA A 275 2.63 -19.40 17.81
C ALA A 275 2.98 -20.89 18.01
N GLU A 276 2.70 -21.72 17.01
CA GLU A 276 3.05 -23.15 17.08
C GLU A 276 4.57 -23.37 17.21
N PHE A 277 5.37 -22.64 16.42
CA PHE A 277 6.83 -22.70 16.52
C PHE A 277 7.32 -22.35 17.93
N ILE A 278 6.84 -21.20 18.49
CA ILE A 278 7.24 -20.73 19.81
C ILE A 278 6.87 -21.74 20.90
N LYS A 279 5.63 -22.25 20.90
CA LYS A 279 5.17 -23.26 21.86
C LYS A 279 6.00 -24.55 21.82
N LEU A 280 6.30 -25.05 20.61
CA LEU A 280 7.14 -26.23 20.45
C LEU A 280 8.60 -25.97 20.84
N ALA A 281 9.10 -24.76 20.60
CA ALA A 281 10.43 -24.35 21.07
C ALA A 281 10.53 -24.41 22.60
N HIS A 282 9.63 -23.72 23.31
CA HIS A 282 9.55 -23.75 24.78
C HIS A 282 9.43 -25.18 25.31
N LYS A 283 8.49 -25.98 24.76
CA LYS A 283 8.31 -27.38 25.14
C LYS A 283 9.57 -28.22 24.97
N SER A 284 10.41 -27.87 24.01
CA SER A 284 11.69 -28.60 23.77
C SER A 284 12.86 -28.04 24.56
N GLY A 285 12.67 -27.05 25.45
CA GLY A 285 13.71 -26.37 26.18
C GLY A 285 14.61 -25.47 25.31
N PHE A 286 14.04 -24.91 24.24
CA PHE A 286 14.70 -23.93 23.36
C PHE A 286 13.98 -22.59 23.51
N ASP A 287 14.67 -21.60 24.08
CA ASP A 287 14.06 -20.34 24.52
C ASP A 287 14.89 -19.10 24.12
N PRO A 288 15.12 -18.90 22.80
CA PRO A 288 15.76 -17.69 22.29
C PRO A 288 14.81 -16.48 22.36
N ILE A 289 15.33 -15.28 22.11
CA ILE A 289 14.44 -14.13 21.87
C ILE A 289 13.70 -14.30 20.54
N PHE A 290 12.37 -14.26 20.57
CA PHE A 290 11.53 -14.31 19.37
C PHE A 290 11.11 -12.89 18.95
N VAL A 291 11.38 -12.54 17.69
CA VAL A 291 11.02 -11.23 17.11
C VAL A 291 10.14 -11.45 15.88
N ASN A 292 8.92 -10.96 15.91
CA ASN A 292 7.93 -11.16 14.84
C ASN A 292 7.70 -9.89 14.03
N ILE A 293 7.42 -10.08 12.75
CA ILE A 293 7.00 -9.02 11.84
C ILE A 293 5.61 -8.49 12.19
N SER A 294 5.32 -7.20 11.96
CA SER A 294 4.00 -6.61 12.22
C SER A 294 2.86 -7.34 11.50
N PHE A 295 3.11 -7.86 10.30
CA PHE A 295 2.15 -8.67 9.53
C PHE A 295 1.67 -9.93 10.27
N VAL A 296 2.40 -10.41 11.28
CA VAL A 296 1.99 -11.57 12.08
C VAL A 296 0.57 -11.43 12.64
N GLY A 297 0.12 -10.18 12.87
CA GLY A 297 -1.12 -9.90 13.59
C GLY A 297 -0.93 -10.05 15.10
N ALA A 298 -0.27 -9.06 15.71
CA ALA A 298 0.22 -9.12 17.10
C ALA A 298 -0.84 -9.57 18.11
N ASN A 299 -2.07 -9.05 18.01
CA ASN A 299 -3.16 -9.42 18.92
C ASN A 299 -3.59 -10.89 18.73
N ALA A 300 -3.64 -11.38 17.49
CA ALA A 300 -3.95 -12.78 17.22
C ALA A 300 -2.82 -13.70 17.72
N LEU A 301 -1.56 -13.30 17.54
CA LEU A 301 -0.40 -14.02 18.08
C LEU A 301 -0.46 -14.10 19.61
N ALA A 302 -0.73 -12.99 20.29
CA ALA A 302 -0.83 -12.96 21.75
C ALA A 302 -1.98 -13.87 22.25
N ARG A 303 -3.13 -13.87 21.56
CA ARG A 303 -4.25 -14.79 21.89
C ARG A 303 -3.87 -16.26 21.70
N GLU A 304 -3.20 -16.60 20.59
CA GLU A 304 -2.75 -17.98 20.33
C GLU A 304 -1.70 -18.44 21.36
N LEU A 305 -0.78 -17.59 21.76
CA LEU A 305 0.28 -17.92 22.70
C LEU A 305 -0.22 -17.99 24.15
N GLY A 306 -1.18 -17.16 24.54
CA GLY A 306 -1.56 -17.00 25.94
C GLY A 306 -0.34 -16.58 26.79
N SER A 307 -0.17 -17.20 27.95
CA SER A 307 0.95 -16.88 28.85
C SER A 307 2.35 -17.21 28.29
N GLU A 308 2.42 -18.09 27.29
CA GLU A 308 3.68 -18.42 26.58
C GLU A 308 4.18 -17.30 25.68
N GLY A 309 3.34 -16.28 25.45
CA GLY A 309 3.73 -15.09 24.67
C GLY A 309 4.59 -14.09 25.42
N GLN A 310 4.79 -14.26 26.74
CA GLN A 310 5.58 -13.33 27.53
C GLN A 310 7.00 -13.19 26.98
N GLY A 311 7.44 -11.96 26.69
CA GLY A 311 8.77 -11.68 26.18
C GLY A 311 8.91 -11.72 24.64
N VAL A 312 7.90 -12.22 23.93
CA VAL A 312 7.88 -12.21 22.46
C VAL A 312 7.79 -10.78 21.94
N ILE A 313 8.72 -10.39 21.09
CA ILE A 313 8.80 -9.07 20.47
C ILE A 313 8.02 -9.08 19.15
N VAL A 314 7.29 -7.98 18.89
CA VAL A 314 6.61 -7.77 17.60
C VAL A 314 6.86 -6.33 17.13
N SER A 315 7.31 -6.16 15.89
CA SER A 315 7.36 -4.82 15.28
C SER A 315 5.97 -4.29 14.98
N GLN A 316 5.81 -2.97 15.02
CA GLN A 316 4.57 -2.28 14.71
C GLN A 316 4.84 -1.13 13.77
N VAL A 317 3.90 -0.87 12.88
CA VAL A 317 4.00 0.15 11.82
C VAL A 317 2.90 1.22 11.92
N VAL A 318 2.08 1.11 12.95
CA VAL A 318 1.03 2.08 13.33
C VAL A 318 1.21 2.49 14.80
N PRO A 319 0.64 3.62 15.24
CA PRO A 319 0.66 4.01 16.64
C PRO A 319 0.10 2.93 17.57
N PHE A 320 0.42 3.03 18.85
CA PHE A 320 -0.07 2.11 19.86
C PHE A 320 -1.61 2.24 20.01
N PRO A 321 -2.41 1.20 19.72
CA PRO A 321 -3.86 1.32 19.59
C PRO A 321 -4.61 1.69 20.88
N TRP A 322 -3.93 1.68 22.03
CA TRP A 322 -4.48 2.01 23.36
C TRP A 322 -4.05 3.39 23.84
N ASP A 323 -3.13 4.06 23.14
CA ASP A 323 -2.65 5.39 23.52
C ASP A 323 -3.59 6.49 22.98
N THR A 324 -4.64 6.79 23.76
CA THR A 324 -5.62 7.83 23.40
C THR A 324 -5.07 9.26 23.50
N SER A 325 -3.83 9.46 23.95
CA SER A 325 -3.16 10.76 23.86
C SER A 325 -2.85 11.12 22.39
N VAL A 326 -2.72 10.12 21.53
CA VAL A 326 -2.62 10.27 20.08
C VAL A 326 -4.01 10.42 19.49
N LYS A 327 -4.33 11.59 18.97
CA LYS A 327 -5.70 11.93 18.55
C LYS A 327 -6.30 10.92 17.56
N VAL A 328 -5.55 10.44 16.56
CA VAL A 328 -6.05 9.45 15.59
C VAL A 328 -6.42 8.14 16.27
N VAL A 329 -5.74 7.76 17.36
CA VAL A 329 -6.06 6.56 18.15
C VAL A 329 -7.35 6.78 18.95
N ALA A 330 -7.54 7.96 19.54
CA ALA A 330 -8.79 8.29 20.22
C ALA A 330 -9.99 8.27 19.26
N ASP A 331 -9.84 8.86 18.07
CA ASP A 331 -10.87 8.84 17.02
C ASP A 331 -11.18 7.40 16.55
N TYR A 332 -10.15 6.59 16.33
CA TYR A 332 -10.27 5.18 15.98
C TYR A 332 -11.04 4.38 17.01
N GLN A 333 -10.69 4.49 18.31
CA GLN A 333 -11.39 3.77 19.37
C GLN A 333 -12.86 4.20 19.48
N ALA A 334 -13.15 5.48 19.30
CA ALA A 334 -14.52 5.99 19.28
C ALA A 334 -15.32 5.42 18.09
N ALA A 335 -14.70 5.36 16.91
CA ALA A 335 -15.32 4.81 15.71
C ALA A 335 -15.56 3.29 15.82
N GLU A 336 -14.59 2.52 16.31
CA GLU A 336 -14.77 1.08 16.57
C GLU A 336 -15.88 0.79 17.56
N LYS A 337 -15.89 1.51 18.68
CA LYS A 337 -16.94 1.36 19.70
C LYS A 337 -18.33 1.72 19.18
N ALA A 338 -18.43 2.67 18.25
CA ALA A 338 -19.68 3.01 17.61
C ALA A 338 -20.12 1.95 16.59
N LEU A 339 -19.16 1.28 15.91
CA LEU A 339 -19.42 0.17 14.99
C LEU A 339 -19.91 -1.07 15.75
N ASP A 340 -19.21 -1.47 16.80
CA ASP A 340 -19.58 -2.55 17.72
C ASP A 340 -19.01 -2.27 19.12
N PRO A 341 -19.87 -2.10 20.17
CA PRO A 341 -19.43 -1.83 21.53
C PRO A 341 -18.50 -2.89 22.15
N ASN A 342 -18.46 -4.11 21.59
CA ASN A 342 -17.62 -5.20 22.09
C ASN A 342 -16.25 -5.27 21.44
N MET A 343 -16.00 -4.45 20.43
CA MET A 343 -14.71 -4.40 19.74
C MET A 343 -13.60 -3.93 20.68
N LYS A 344 -12.44 -4.56 20.49
CA LYS A 344 -11.22 -4.20 21.22
C LYS A 344 -10.22 -3.60 20.24
N PRO A 345 -9.53 -2.52 20.64
CA PRO A 345 -8.50 -1.93 19.81
C PRO A 345 -7.39 -2.94 19.46
N GLU A 346 -7.00 -2.99 18.19
CA GLU A 346 -5.94 -3.85 17.68
C GLU A 346 -5.07 -3.11 16.65
N PHE A 347 -3.81 -3.54 16.47
CA PHE A 347 -2.90 -2.92 15.50
C PHE A 347 -3.43 -3.05 14.07
N VAL A 348 -3.96 -4.22 13.70
CA VAL A 348 -4.45 -4.49 12.33
C VAL A 348 -5.68 -3.64 12.01
N SER A 349 -6.63 -3.51 12.93
CA SER A 349 -7.82 -2.70 12.67
C SER A 349 -7.51 -1.19 12.70
N LEU A 350 -6.54 -0.73 13.49
CA LEU A 350 -6.06 0.65 13.40
C LEU A 350 -5.45 0.94 12.01
N GLU A 351 -4.71 0.00 11.41
CA GLU A 351 -4.18 0.18 10.06
C GLU A 351 -5.30 0.24 9.01
N GLY A 352 -6.34 -0.60 9.16
CA GLY A 352 -7.55 -0.53 8.35
C GLY A 352 -8.27 0.82 8.48
N TYR A 353 -8.39 1.34 9.71
CA TYR A 353 -8.98 2.65 9.98
C TYR A 353 -8.20 3.78 9.32
N LEU A 354 -6.87 3.78 9.42
CA LEU A 354 -6.00 4.75 8.75
C LEU A 354 -6.17 4.71 7.23
N SER A 355 -6.30 3.52 6.64
CA SER A 355 -6.58 3.36 5.21
C SER A 355 -7.90 4.01 4.81
N GLY A 356 -8.95 3.77 5.60
CA GLY A 356 -10.28 4.35 5.38
C GLY A 356 -10.31 5.88 5.52
N ARG A 357 -9.59 6.42 6.50
CA ARG A 357 -9.47 7.88 6.71
C ARG A 357 -8.68 8.55 5.59
N LEU A 358 -7.61 7.90 5.11
CA LEU A 358 -6.83 8.42 3.99
C LEU A 358 -7.67 8.57 2.72
N VAL A 359 -8.43 7.53 2.32
CA VAL A 359 -9.25 7.62 1.10
C VAL A 359 -10.31 8.71 1.21
N ALA A 360 -10.89 8.91 2.39
CA ALA A 360 -11.86 9.99 2.61
C ALA A 360 -11.20 11.37 2.44
N SER A 361 -10.05 11.60 3.06
CA SER A 361 -9.31 12.85 2.96
C SER A 361 -8.85 13.13 1.52
N ALA A 362 -8.41 12.10 0.80
CA ALA A 362 -8.03 12.21 -0.61
C ALA A 362 -9.24 12.57 -1.49
N LEU A 363 -10.39 11.92 -1.27
CA LEU A 363 -11.63 12.20 -2.01
C LEU A 363 -12.17 13.60 -1.72
N GLU A 364 -12.12 14.08 -0.47
CA GLU A 364 -12.48 15.45 -0.12
C GLU A 364 -11.65 16.46 -0.91
N THR A 365 -10.34 16.21 -1.04
CA THR A 365 -9.44 17.07 -1.81
C THR A 365 -9.65 16.94 -3.32
N THR A 366 -10.07 15.77 -3.81
CA THR A 366 -10.34 15.53 -5.24
C THR A 366 -11.59 16.29 -5.70
N GLY A 367 -12.56 16.51 -4.82
CA GLY A 367 -13.78 17.25 -5.12
C GLY A 367 -15.00 16.37 -5.47
N PRO A 368 -16.13 17.00 -5.85
CA PRO A 368 -17.41 16.31 -5.96
C PRO A 368 -17.53 15.32 -7.12
N ASN A 369 -16.64 15.35 -8.09
CA ASN A 369 -16.64 14.43 -9.24
C ASN A 369 -15.32 13.66 -9.30
N PRO A 370 -15.06 12.75 -8.33
CA PRO A 370 -13.80 12.06 -8.25
C PRO A 370 -13.63 11.06 -9.39
N THR A 371 -12.42 11.04 -9.98
CA THR A 371 -11.96 9.94 -10.82
C THR A 371 -10.84 9.20 -10.11
N ARG A 372 -10.60 7.93 -10.50
CA ARG A 372 -9.45 7.14 -9.98
C ARG A 372 -8.13 7.87 -10.22
N ALA A 373 -7.98 8.43 -11.44
CA ALA A 373 -6.77 9.16 -11.82
C ALA A 373 -6.55 10.41 -10.96
N ASP A 374 -7.62 11.20 -10.72
CA ASP A 374 -7.52 12.40 -9.89
C ASP A 374 -7.19 12.06 -8.44
N MET A 375 -7.81 11.02 -7.86
CA MET A 375 -7.50 10.60 -6.50
C MET A 375 -6.03 10.20 -6.35
N LEU A 376 -5.51 9.39 -7.29
CA LEU A 376 -4.09 8.99 -7.27
C LEU A 376 -3.16 10.19 -7.46
N ARG A 377 -3.49 11.07 -8.40
CA ARG A 377 -2.74 12.32 -8.61
C ARG A 377 -2.72 13.18 -7.37
N ILE A 378 -3.86 13.38 -6.71
CA ILE A 378 -3.96 14.17 -5.47
C ILE A 378 -3.11 13.55 -4.36
N ILE A 379 -3.14 12.23 -4.18
CA ILE A 379 -2.31 11.56 -3.17
C ILE A 379 -0.81 11.82 -3.43
N ASN A 380 -0.38 11.76 -4.69
CA ASN A 380 1.01 11.97 -5.06
C ASN A 380 1.42 13.45 -5.03
N ASP A 381 0.57 14.38 -5.55
CA ASP A 381 0.91 15.80 -5.69
C ASP A 381 0.84 16.54 -4.35
N VAL A 382 -0.21 16.30 -3.56
CA VAL A 382 -0.32 16.84 -2.19
C VAL A 382 0.77 16.25 -1.32
N GLY A 383 1.02 14.96 -1.48
CA GLY A 383 2.13 14.22 -0.88
C GLY A 383 2.09 14.14 0.65
N SER A 384 1.12 14.75 1.32
CA SER A 384 1.01 14.72 2.78
C SER A 384 -0.43 14.96 3.22
N PHE A 385 -0.96 14.07 4.06
CA PHE A 385 -2.32 14.13 4.62
C PHE A 385 -2.25 14.10 6.14
N ASP A 386 -2.94 15.04 6.77
CA ASP A 386 -3.14 15.03 8.22
C ASP A 386 -4.37 14.17 8.56
N ILE A 387 -4.12 13.01 9.12
CA ILE A 387 -5.15 12.11 9.61
C ILE A 387 -5.25 12.28 11.13
N SER A 388 -6.02 13.25 11.55
CA SER A 388 -6.22 13.57 12.98
C SER A 388 -4.91 13.74 13.77
N GLY A 389 -4.00 14.58 13.26
CA GLY A 389 -2.69 14.85 13.87
C GLY A 389 -1.61 13.84 13.52
N THR A 390 -1.93 12.79 12.77
CA THR A 390 -0.94 11.86 12.21
C THR A 390 -0.70 12.20 10.75
N ILE A 391 0.51 12.69 10.45
CA ILE A 391 0.88 13.05 9.08
C ILE A 391 1.30 11.80 8.32
N MET A 392 0.57 11.50 7.24
CA MET A 392 0.92 10.44 6.29
C MET A 392 1.50 11.08 5.03
N THR A 393 2.69 10.63 4.60
CA THR A 393 3.44 11.22 3.47
C THR A 393 3.54 10.24 2.32
N PHE A 394 3.36 10.72 1.09
CA PHE A 394 3.28 9.92 -0.14
C PHE A 394 4.11 10.51 -1.29
N GLY A 395 4.20 9.78 -2.42
CA GLY A 395 4.89 10.23 -3.62
C GLY A 395 6.40 10.34 -3.45
N SER A 396 7.01 11.29 -4.14
CA SER A 396 8.47 11.52 -4.08
C SER A 396 8.98 11.86 -2.67
N LYS A 397 8.12 12.43 -1.83
CA LYS A 397 8.44 12.72 -0.44
C LYS A 397 8.52 11.49 0.47
N MET A 398 7.99 10.35 0.02
CA MET A 398 8.00 9.11 0.79
C MET A 398 9.38 8.46 0.84
N HIS A 399 10.23 8.71 -0.15
CA HIS A 399 11.61 8.19 -0.16
C HIS A 399 12.49 8.82 0.92
N ASP A 400 12.12 10.03 1.38
CA ASP A 400 12.85 10.78 2.39
C ASP A 400 12.19 10.73 3.78
N ALA A 401 10.96 10.19 3.89
CA ALA A 401 10.25 10.09 5.15
C ALA A 401 10.70 8.81 5.89
N PRO A 402 11.24 8.93 7.13
CA PRO A 402 11.59 7.75 7.91
C PRO A 402 10.31 6.96 8.22
N SER A 403 10.22 5.75 7.69
CA SER A 403 9.18 4.80 8.05
C SER A 403 9.31 4.50 9.55
N LYS A 404 8.33 4.93 10.35
CA LYS A 404 8.35 4.67 11.80
C LYS A 404 8.03 3.20 12.04
N VAL A 405 9.02 2.49 12.59
CA VAL A 405 8.86 1.13 13.12
C VAL A 405 9.01 1.21 14.62
N PHE A 406 8.08 0.62 15.34
CA PHE A 406 8.10 0.50 16.80
C PHE A 406 8.30 -0.97 17.16
N LEU A 407 8.97 -1.25 18.26
CA LEU A 407 9.03 -2.60 18.80
C LEU A 407 8.14 -2.66 20.05
N THR A 408 7.37 -3.72 20.14
CA THR A 408 6.54 -4.02 21.31
C THR A 408 6.86 -5.41 21.84
N VAL A 409 6.67 -5.61 23.13
CA VAL A 409 6.80 -6.91 23.77
C VAL A 409 5.46 -7.35 24.35
N ILE A 410 5.10 -8.60 24.11
CA ILE A 410 3.90 -9.22 24.69
C ILE A 410 4.13 -9.46 26.17
N GLN A 411 3.19 -9.00 26.99
CA GLN A 411 3.18 -9.24 28.43
C GLN A 411 2.48 -10.58 28.76
N ARG A 412 2.66 -11.06 29.97
CA ARG A 412 2.07 -12.33 30.44
C ARG A 412 0.55 -12.40 30.33
N ASP A 413 -0.11 -11.26 30.45
CA ASP A 413 -1.58 -11.11 30.33
C ASP A 413 -2.06 -10.91 28.89
N GLY A 414 -1.16 -10.97 27.90
CA GLY A 414 -1.44 -10.76 26.48
C GLY A 414 -1.53 -9.29 26.06
N THR A 415 -1.27 -8.35 26.96
CA THR A 415 -1.13 -6.92 26.63
C THR A 415 0.25 -6.63 26.03
N PHE A 416 0.45 -5.41 25.57
CA PHE A 416 1.69 -4.99 24.92
C PHE A 416 2.33 -3.83 25.67
N ARG A 417 3.65 -3.82 25.68
CA ARG A 417 4.47 -2.69 26.12
C ARG A 417 5.46 -2.30 25.03
N ALA A 418 5.68 -1.01 24.85
CA ALA A 418 6.76 -0.55 23.97
C ALA A 418 8.12 -1.05 24.49
N VAL A 419 8.99 -1.47 23.56
CA VAL A 419 10.40 -1.76 23.88
C VAL A 419 11.11 -0.43 23.91
N GLU A 420 11.48 0.00 25.11
CA GLU A 420 12.41 1.09 25.31
C GLU A 420 13.83 0.54 25.24
N LYS A 421 14.84 1.39 24.95
CA LYS A 421 16.23 0.98 25.07
C LYS A 421 16.44 0.40 26.46
N LEU A 422 16.86 -0.88 26.51
CA LEU A 422 17.23 -1.54 27.73
C LEU A 422 18.62 -1.08 28.18
#